data_ff6d5ad496f8caa1ee959743b0304e82
#
_entry.id   ff6d5ad496f8caa1ee959743b0304e82
#
_cell.length_a   1.000
_cell.length_b   1.000
_cell.length_c   1.000
_cell.angle_alpha   90.00
_cell.angle_beta   90.00
_cell.angle_gamma   90.00
#
_symmetry.space_group_name_H-M   'P 1'
#
loop_
_entity.id
_entity.type
_entity.pdbx_description
1 polymer ?
#
loop_
_entity_poly.entity_id
_entity_poly.type
_entity_poly.pdbx_seq_one_letter_code
_entity_poly.pdbx_strand_id
1 'polypeptide(L)'
;MSSYDWLSDIPEALRSSDLVEVQFKNTRKGYYINKEQLDLSKGDLVAVESTTGHDIGYVTLLGKMAELSMKSHRYRPDKGEFLQVYRLARPNDIERWEEAKRREEPTMIQSRQIAAGLGLDMKIGDVEYQGDGNKAIFYYIADGRVDFRQLIRVLADTFHVRIEMKQ
;
A
#
# COMPACT_ATOMS: atom_id res chain seq x y z
N MET A 1 -20.99 -1.42 -25.44
CA MET A 1 -20.44 -2.27 -24.39
C MET A 1 -20.79 -1.71 -23.03
N SER A 2 -21.45 -2.50 -22.24
CA SER A 2 -21.64 -2.08 -20.87
C SER A 2 -20.40 -2.46 -20.07
N SER A 3 -19.64 -1.47 -19.68
CA SER A 3 -18.63 -1.73 -18.68
C SER A 3 -19.35 -2.03 -17.37
N TYR A 4 -18.88 -3.06 -16.68
CA TYR A 4 -19.42 -3.38 -15.38
C TYR A 4 -19.14 -2.21 -14.43
N ASP A 5 -20.19 -1.59 -13.91
CA ASP A 5 -20.07 -0.54 -12.91
C ASP A 5 -20.19 -1.16 -11.53
N TRP A 6 -19.08 -1.65 -11.02
CA TRP A 6 -19.06 -2.31 -9.72
C TRP A 6 -19.32 -1.36 -8.55
N LEU A 7 -19.28 -0.04 -8.77
CA LEU A 7 -19.68 0.93 -7.75
C LEU A 7 -21.17 0.87 -7.45
N SER A 8 -21.99 0.37 -8.40
CA SER A 8 -23.42 0.20 -8.16
C SER A 8 -23.70 -0.88 -7.12
N ASP A 9 -22.72 -1.78 -6.86
CA ASP A 9 -22.85 -2.84 -5.85
C ASP A 9 -22.43 -2.37 -4.47
N ILE A 10 -21.90 -1.15 -4.34
CA ILE A 10 -21.53 -0.59 -3.04
C ILE A 10 -22.83 -0.25 -2.29
N PRO A 11 -22.97 -0.69 -1.02
CA PRO A 11 -24.14 -0.35 -0.24
C PRO A 11 -24.43 1.16 -0.23
N GLU A 12 -25.69 1.54 -0.22
CA GLU A 12 -26.11 2.95 -0.22
C GLU A 12 -25.48 3.75 0.93
N ALA A 13 -25.09 3.09 2.01
CA ALA A 13 -24.41 3.74 3.12
C ALA A 13 -23.02 4.26 2.75
N LEU A 14 -22.43 3.76 1.66
CA LEU A 14 -21.12 4.19 1.17
C LEU A 14 -21.30 5.11 -0.01
N ARG A 15 -21.26 6.41 0.24
CA ARG A 15 -21.42 7.42 -0.80
C ARG A 15 -20.09 7.77 -1.43
N SER A 16 -20.10 8.17 -2.70
CA SER A 16 -18.88 8.64 -3.36
C SER A 16 -18.25 9.81 -2.62
N SER A 17 -19.05 10.63 -1.92
CA SER A 17 -18.54 11.74 -1.10
C SER A 17 -17.63 11.28 0.03
N ASP A 18 -17.72 10.02 0.44
CA ASP A 18 -16.88 9.47 1.50
C ASP A 18 -15.60 8.83 0.98
N LEU A 19 -15.43 8.79 -0.34
CA LEU A 19 -14.27 8.15 -0.94
C LEU A 19 -13.04 9.07 -0.89
N VAL A 20 -11.89 8.48 -0.55
CA VAL A 20 -10.63 9.21 -0.41
C VAL A 20 -9.54 8.46 -1.19
N GLU A 21 -8.85 9.16 -2.08
CA GLU A 21 -7.66 8.63 -2.73
C GLU A 21 -6.44 8.99 -1.90
N VAL A 22 -5.62 8.00 -1.61
CA VAL A 22 -4.39 8.18 -0.82
C VAL A 22 -3.21 7.68 -1.65
N GLN A 23 -2.15 8.46 -1.70
CA GLN A 23 -0.93 8.11 -2.41
C GLN A 23 0.18 7.76 -1.44
N PHE A 24 0.86 6.67 -1.75
CA PHE A 24 2.00 6.14 -1.02
C PHE A 24 3.28 6.28 -1.84
N LYS A 25 4.32 5.56 -1.47
CA LYS A 25 5.58 5.55 -2.21
C LYS A 25 5.40 4.99 -3.63
N ASN A 26 6.24 5.43 -4.56
CA ASN A 26 6.28 4.95 -5.95
C ASN A 26 4.95 5.13 -6.69
N THR A 27 4.26 6.22 -6.39
CA THR A 27 2.96 6.54 -6.99
C THR A 27 1.87 5.49 -6.72
N ARG A 28 2.12 4.55 -5.83
CA ARG A 28 1.09 3.58 -5.43
C ARG A 28 -0.06 4.32 -4.76
N LYS A 29 -1.27 4.04 -5.22
CA LYS A 29 -2.48 4.68 -4.71
C LYS A 29 -3.45 3.64 -4.17
N GLY A 30 -4.22 4.05 -3.17
CA GLY A 30 -5.31 3.27 -2.66
C GLY A 30 -6.54 4.15 -2.48
N TYR A 31 -7.70 3.52 -2.33
CA TYR A 31 -8.98 4.20 -2.18
C TYR A 31 -9.66 3.68 -0.94
N TYR A 32 -10.05 4.61 -0.09
CA TYR A 32 -10.51 4.33 1.27
C TYR A 32 -11.81 5.05 1.53
N ILE A 33 -12.55 4.59 2.53
CA ILE A 33 -13.78 5.24 2.95
C ILE A 33 -13.50 6.08 4.20
N ASN A 34 -13.91 7.33 4.15
CA ASN A 34 -13.88 8.23 5.30
C ASN A 34 -15.11 7.98 6.18
N LYS A 35 -15.09 6.83 6.85
CA LYS A 35 -16.23 6.35 7.62
C LYS A 35 -16.53 7.24 8.81
N GLU A 36 -15.48 7.79 9.42
CA GLU A 36 -15.60 8.63 10.63
C GLU A 36 -15.93 10.09 10.29
N GLN A 37 -16.15 10.41 9.02
CA GLN A 37 -16.48 11.78 8.56
C GLN A 37 -15.44 12.80 9.03
N LEU A 38 -14.17 12.44 8.89
CA LEU A 38 -13.07 13.33 9.22
C LEU A 38 -13.02 14.51 8.24
N ASP A 39 -12.60 15.65 8.73
CA ASP A 39 -12.40 16.83 7.87
C ASP A 39 -11.03 16.71 7.18
N LEU A 40 -11.05 16.17 5.97
CA LEU A 40 -9.85 15.89 5.19
C LEU A 40 -9.69 16.86 4.03
N SER A 41 -8.46 17.24 3.76
CA SER A 41 -8.10 18.09 2.62
C SER A 41 -6.97 17.42 1.83
N LYS A 42 -6.84 17.79 0.55
CA LYS A 42 -5.72 17.34 -0.27
C LYS A 42 -4.41 17.73 0.39
N GLY A 43 -3.46 16.81 0.40
CA GLY A 43 -2.16 17.01 1.04
C GLY A 43 -2.08 16.55 2.48
N ASP A 44 -3.21 16.26 3.12
CA ASP A 44 -3.21 15.76 4.49
C ASP A 44 -2.55 14.39 4.57
N LEU A 45 -1.76 14.19 5.61
CA LEU A 45 -1.17 12.90 5.91
C LEU A 45 -2.13 12.12 6.81
N VAL A 46 -2.50 10.92 6.38
CA VAL A 46 -3.50 10.10 7.06
C VAL A 46 -2.99 8.71 7.35
N ALA A 47 -3.51 8.12 8.44
CA ALA A 47 -3.36 6.70 8.73
C ALA A 47 -4.57 5.97 8.20
N VAL A 48 -4.33 4.93 7.41
CA VAL A 48 -5.38 4.15 6.76
C VAL A 48 -5.29 2.68 7.18
N GLU A 49 -6.43 2.04 7.16
CA GLU A 49 -6.51 0.61 7.46
C GLU A 49 -5.72 -0.20 6.44
N SER A 50 -5.05 -1.24 6.93
CA SER A 50 -4.41 -2.26 6.09
C SER A 50 -4.89 -3.63 6.57
N THR A 51 -4.70 -4.66 5.75
CA THR A 51 -5.07 -6.03 6.17
C THR A 51 -4.33 -6.45 7.44
N THR A 52 -3.15 -5.87 7.67
CA THR A 52 -2.37 -6.11 8.89
C THR A 52 -1.80 -4.78 9.37
N GLY A 53 -2.49 -4.16 10.33
CA GLY A 53 -2.05 -2.89 10.89
C GLY A 53 -2.55 -1.70 10.10
N HIS A 54 -1.70 -0.69 9.90
CA HIS A 54 -2.08 0.52 9.19
C HIS A 54 -0.96 1.04 8.31
N ASP A 55 -1.33 1.79 7.30
CA ASP A 55 -0.38 2.46 6.42
C ASP A 55 -0.52 3.98 6.55
N ILE A 56 0.45 4.71 6.06
CA ILE A 56 0.48 6.17 6.08
C ILE A 56 0.65 6.68 4.65
N GLY A 57 -0.15 7.65 4.27
CA GLY A 57 -0.05 8.26 2.95
C GLY A 57 -0.70 9.63 2.90
N TYR A 58 -0.58 10.28 1.75
CA TYR A 58 -1.14 11.62 1.53
C TYR A 58 -2.46 11.55 0.80
N VAL A 59 -3.45 12.32 1.27
CA VAL A 59 -4.71 12.50 0.55
C VAL A 59 -4.42 13.27 -0.75
N THR A 60 -4.81 12.68 -1.87
CA THR A 60 -4.63 13.29 -3.19
C THR A 60 -5.94 13.72 -3.83
N LEU A 61 -7.02 12.99 -3.61
CA LEU A 61 -8.35 13.33 -4.11
C LEU A 61 -9.41 12.95 -3.12
N LEU A 62 -10.54 13.64 -3.17
CA LEU A 62 -11.68 13.42 -2.29
C LEU A 62 -12.97 13.32 -3.10
N GLY A 63 -13.92 12.55 -2.60
CA GLY A 63 -15.28 12.50 -3.12
C GLY A 63 -15.38 12.10 -4.58
N LYS A 64 -16.09 12.90 -5.35
CA LYS A 64 -16.35 12.61 -6.76
C LYS A 64 -15.06 12.49 -7.59
N MET A 65 -14.07 13.32 -7.31
CA MET A 65 -12.80 13.26 -8.02
C MET A 65 -12.05 11.97 -7.70
N ALA A 66 -12.11 11.50 -6.45
CA ALA A 66 -11.54 10.22 -6.06
C ALA A 66 -12.25 9.06 -6.78
N GLU A 67 -13.58 9.13 -6.87
CA GLU A 67 -14.36 8.14 -7.60
C GLU A 67 -13.97 8.07 -9.06
N LEU A 68 -13.82 9.22 -9.73
CA LEU A 68 -13.42 9.27 -11.13
C LEU A 68 -12.02 8.69 -11.33
N SER A 69 -11.09 9.02 -10.45
CA SER A 69 -9.73 8.48 -10.49
C SER A 69 -9.74 6.97 -10.29
N MET A 70 -10.52 6.48 -9.33
CA MET A 70 -10.64 5.05 -9.05
C MET A 70 -11.13 4.29 -10.28
N LYS A 71 -12.18 4.80 -10.94
CA LYS A 71 -12.72 4.19 -12.17
C LYS A 71 -11.69 4.22 -13.30
N SER A 72 -10.99 5.34 -13.47
CA SER A 72 -9.96 5.51 -14.50
C SER A 72 -8.83 4.48 -14.33
N HIS A 73 -8.43 4.20 -13.12
CA HIS A 73 -7.37 3.23 -12.81
C HIS A 73 -7.88 1.80 -12.70
N ARG A 74 -9.18 1.58 -12.88
CA ARG A 74 -9.82 0.26 -12.73
C ARG A 74 -9.50 -0.41 -11.41
N TYR A 75 -9.38 0.40 -10.36
CA TYR A 75 -9.06 -0.10 -9.03
C TYR A 75 -10.23 -0.90 -8.46
N ARG A 76 -9.90 -1.99 -7.79
CA ARG A 76 -10.88 -2.79 -7.04
C ARG A 76 -10.31 -3.10 -5.66
N PRO A 77 -11.12 -2.94 -4.62
CA PRO A 77 -10.65 -3.31 -3.28
C PRO A 77 -10.50 -4.83 -3.18
N ASP A 78 -9.53 -5.26 -2.41
CA ASP A 78 -9.35 -6.67 -2.10
C ASP A 78 -10.60 -7.20 -1.41
N LYS A 79 -11.04 -8.40 -1.82
CA LYS A 79 -12.22 -9.05 -1.26
C LYS A 79 -13.51 -8.23 -1.38
N GLY A 80 -13.55 -7.25 -2.29
CA GLY A 80 -14.74 -6.45 -2.56
C GLY A 80 -15.11 -5.45 -1.49
N GLU A 81 -14.29 -5.26 -0.46
CA GLU A 81 -14.55 -4.31 0.62
C GLU A 81 -13.52 -3.21 0.65
N PHE A 82 -14.00 -1.95 0.83
CA PHE A 82 -13.11 -0.83 1.04
C PHE A 82 -12.61 -0.79 2.47
N LEU A 83 -11.31 -0.55 2.61
CA LEU A 83 -10.73 -0.24 3.90
C LEU A 83 -10.98 1.24 4.22
N GLN A 84 -10.79 1.63 5.47
CA GLN A 84 -11.16 2.97 5.92
C GLN A 84 -9.96 3.83 6.27
N VAL A 85 -10.18 5.14 6.26
CA VAL A 85 -9.25 6.09 6.85
C VAL A 85 -9.49 6.09 8.36
N TYR A 86 -8.45 5.83 9.13
CA TYR A 86 -8.57 5.79 10.58
C TYR A 86 -8.56 7.18 11.21
N ARG A 87 -7.61 8.04 10.77
CA ARG A 87 -7.38 9.35 11.39
C ARG A 87 -6.39 10.16 10.58
N LEU A 88 -6.35 11.46 10.85
CA LEU A 88 -5.20 12.27 10.46
C LEU A 88 -3.98 11.73 11.21
N ALA A 89 -2.83 11.67 10.55
CA ALA A 89 -1.63 11.11 11.14
C ALA A 89 -1.21 11.92 12.37
N ARG A 90 -0.96 11.21 13.47
CA ARG A 90 -0.50 11.79 14.73
C ARG A 90 1.03 11.81 14.75
N PRO A 91 1.65 12.59 15.65
CA PRO A 91 3.11 12.61 15.77
C PRO A 91 3.74 11.22 15.89
N ASN A 92 3.13 10.31 16.67
CA ASN A 92 3.62 8.94 16.80
C ASN A 92 3.53 8.17 15.48
N ASP A 93 2.46 8.37 14.72
CA ASP A 93 2.30 7.73 13.41
C ASP A 93 3.39 8.20 12.45
N ILE A 94 3.66 9.50 12.43
CA ILE A 94 4.66 10.10 11.56
C ILE A 94 6.05 9.61 11.93
N GLU A 95 6.36 9.53 13.21
CA GLU A 95 7.66 9.05 13.68
C GLU A 95 7.92 7.62 13.24
N ARG A 96 6.95 6.74 13.40
CA ARG A 96 7.06 5.35 12.97
C ARG A 96 7.18 5.23 11.45
N TRP A 97 6.43 6.04 10.72
CA TRP A 97 6.49 6.08 9.26
C TRP A 97 7.86 6.54 8.76
N GLU A 98 8.42 7.58 9.36
CA GLU A 98 9.75 8.06 9.00
C GLU A 98 10.82 7.02 9.32
N GLU A 99 10.70 6.33 10.45
CA GLU A 99 11.59 5.24 10.81
C GLU A 99 11.52 4.11 9.78
N ALA A 100 10.31 3.74 9.36
CA ALA A 100 10.12 2.71 8.34
C ALA A 100 10.76 3.13 7.01
N LYS A 101 10.61 4.38 6.62
CA LYS A 101 11.24 4.89 5.39
C LYS A 101 12.75 4.84 5.46
N ARG A 102 13.34 5.14 6.61
CA ARG A 102 14.80 5.07 6.78
C ARG A 102 15.33 3.67 6.63
N ARG A 103 14.52 2.65 6.89
CA ARG A 103 14.91 1.24 6.77
C ARG A 103 14.89 0.75 5.33
N GLU A 104 14.25 1.47 4.41
CA GLU A 104 13.99 0.96 3.05
C GLU A 104 15.27 0.72 2.26
N GLU A 105 16.18 1.70 2.22
CA GLU A 105 17.42 1.55 1.45
C GLU A 105 18.34 0.46 2.01
N PRO A 106 18.64 0.41 3.33
CA PRO A 106 19.45 -0.69 3.86
C PRO A 106 18.81 -2.06 3.62
N THR A 107 17.50 -2.16 3.75
CA THR A 107 16.78 -3.41 3.49
C THR A 107 16.90 -3.81 2.02
N MET A 108 16.79 -2.85 1.11
CA MET A 108 16.94 -3.13 -0.32
C MET A 108 18.33 -3.68 -0.64
N ILE A 109 19.37 -3.04 -0.12
CA ILE A 109 20.76 -3.46 -0.36
C ILE A 109 20.97 -4.87 0.16
N GLN A 110 20.56 -5.14 1.40
CA GLN A 110 20.76 -6.46 2.01
C GLN A 110 19.92 -7.53 1.32
N SER A 111 18.69 -7.20 0.92
CA SER A 111 17.83 -8.16 0.23
C SER A 111 18.38 -8.56 -1.14
N ARG A 112 19.03 -7.64 -1.84
CA ARG A 112 19.72 -7.97 -3.09
C ARG A 112 20.82 -8.99 -2.88
N GLN A 113 21.60 -8.83 -1.80
CA GLN A 113 22.65 -9.78 -1.46
C GLN A 113 22.08 -11.15 -1.12
N ILE A 114 20.99 -11.18 -0.38
CA ILE A 114 20.31 -12.43 -0.02
C ILE A 114 19.80 -13.14 -1.28
N ALA A 115 19.12 -12.44 -2.17
CA ALA A 115 18.58 -13.02 -3.40
C ALA A 115 19.70 -13.57 -4.28
N ALA A 116 20.82 -12.84 -4.41
CA ALA A 116 21.98 -13.29 -5.16
C ALA A 116 22.60 -14.53 -4.54
N GLY A 117 22.69 -14.56 -3.21
CA GLY A 117 23.23 -15.72 -2.48
C GLY A 117 22.38 -16.97 -2.64
N LEU A 118 21.09 -16.82 -2.87
CA LEU A 118 20.19 -17.94 -3.13
C LEU A 118 20.18 -18.36 -4.61
N GLY A 119 20.92 -17.67 -5.46
CA GLY A 119 21.02 -18.00 -6.88
C GLY A 119 19.77 -17.71 -7.68
N LEU A 120 18.92 -16.79 -7.21
CA LEU A 120 17.68 -16.45 -7.89
C LEU A 120 17.95 -15.53 -9.10
N ASP A 121 17.32 -15.84 -10.24
CA ASP A 121 17.44 -15.05 -11.46
C ASP A 121 16.43 -13.91 -11.44
N MET A 122 16.69 -12.94 -10.58
CA MET A 122 15.85 -11.79 -10.37
C MET A 122 16.64 -10.69 -9.68
N LYS A 123 16.08 -9.48 -9.68
CA LYS A 123 16.71 -8.34 -9.00
C LYS A 123 15.65 -7.57 -8.23
N ILE A 124 15.94 -7.27 -6.97
CA ILE A 124 15.13 -6.37 -6.16
C ILE A 124 15.38 -4.94 -6.64
N GLY A 125 14.34 -4.25 -7.09
CA GLY A 125 14.46 -2.88 -7.59
C GLY A 125 14.20 -1.84 -6.54
N ASP A 126 13.30 -2.12 -5.59
CA ASP A 126 12.95 -1.21 -4.53
C ASP A 126 12.27 -1.94 -3.38
N VAL A 127 12.20 -1.28 -2.24
CA VAL A 127 11.50 -1.78 -1.04
C VAL A 127 10.62 -0.66 -0.49
N GLU A 128 9.39 -1.00 -0.17
CA GLU A 128 8.46 -0.07 0.46
C GLU A 128 7.95 -0.70 1.75
N TYR A 129 8.23 -0.05 2.90
CA TYR A 129 7.66 -0.47 4.16
C TYR A 129 6.27 0.14 4.35
N GLN A 130 5.35 -0.67 4.87
CA GLN A 130 4.09 -0.14 5.36
C GLN A 130 4.38 0.90 6.46
N GLY A 131 3.53 1.91 6.60
CA GLY A 131 3.80 3.04 7.48
C GLY A 131 4.01 2.68 8.94
N ASP A 132 3.44 1.56 9.40
CA ASP A 132 3.67 1.07 10.77
C ASP A 132 4.91 0.17 10.88
N GLY A 133 5.60 -0.10 9.78
CA GLY A 133 6.80 -0.91 9.76
C GLY A 133 6.57 -2.42 9.83
N ASN A 134 5.33 -2.88 9.82
CA ASN A 134 5.01 -4.30 10.04
C ASN A 134 5.03 -5.15 8.78
N LYS A 135 5.04 -4.52 7.61
CA LYS A 135 5.03 -5.20 6.31
C LYS A 135 5.95 -4.47 5.37
N ALA A 136 6.58 -5.19 4.45
CA ALA A 136 7.40 -4.61 3.40
C ALA A 136 7.04 -5.21 2.05
N ILE A 137 6.92 -4.36 1.05
CA ILE A 137 6.73 -4.75 -0.34
C ILE A 137 8.09 -4.71 -1.01
N PHE A 138 8.50 -5.84 -1.60
CA PHE A 138 9.75 -5.94 -2.34
C PHE A 138 9.41 -5.96 -3.83
N TYR A 139 9.75 -4.88 -4.51
CA TYR A 139 9.54 -4.76 -5.97
C TYR A 139 10.72 -5.42 -6.68
N TYR A 140 10.42 -6.33 -7.61
CA TYR A 140 11.47 -7.08 -8.29
C TYR A 140 11.28 -7.06 -9.80
N ILE A 141 12.38 -7.35 -10.49
CA ILE A 141 12.41 -7.52 -11.95
C ILE A 141 12.92 -8.93 -12.23
N ALA A 142 12.23 -9.66 -13.10
CA ALA A 142 12.63 -10.98 -13.53
C ALA A 142 12.08 -11.25 -14.94
N ASP A 143 12.85 -11.99 -15.74
CA ASP A 143 12.43 -12.35 -17.10
C ASP A 143 11.53 -13.58 -17.14
N GLY A 144 11.56 -14.40 -16.09
CA GLY A 144 10.78 -15.61 -16.01
C GLY A 144 10.20 -15.84 -14.63
N ARG A 145 9.69 -17.04 -14.43
CA ARG A 145 9.17 -17.43 -13.13
C ARG A 145 10.28 -17.60 -12.10
N VAL A 146 10.03 -17.12 -10.89
CA VAL A 146 10.94 -17.26 -9.77
C VAL A 146 10.20 -17.89 -8.62
N ASP A 147 10.82 -18.89 -7.98
CA ASP A 147 10.27 -19.49 -6.76
C ASP A 147 10.77 -18.69 -5.56
N PHE A 148 9.88 -17.92 -4.95
CA PHE A 148 10.23 -17.02 -3.85
C PHE A 148 10.12 -17.64 -2.46
N ARG A 149 9.70 -18.92 -2.34
CA ARG A 149 9.40 -19.49 -1.01
C ARG A 149 10.55 -19.37 -0.03
N GLN A 150 11.76 -19.73 -0.47
CA GLN A 150 12.94 -19.62 0.40
C GLN A 150 13.33 -18.16 0.64
N LEU A 151 13.28 -17.32 -0.39
CA LEU A 151 13.59 -15.90 -0.25
C LEU A 151 12.66 -15.23 0.76
N ILE A 152 11.35 -15.44 0.64
CA ILE A 152 10.38 -14.85 1.55
C ILE A 152 10.66 -15.27 2.99
N ARG A 153 11.00 -16.54 3.21
CA ARG A 153 11.33 -17.02 4.56
C ARG A 153 12.57 -16.32 5.12
N VAL A 154 13.61 -16.23 4.33
CA VAL A 154 14.86 -15.58 4.77
C VAL A 154 14.65 -14.10 5.02
N LEU A 155 13.92 -13.41 4.14
CA LEU A 155 13.63 -12.00 4.32
C LEU A 155 12.80 -11.75 5.58
N ALA A 156 11.78 -12.57 5.81
CA ALA A 156 10.95 -12.45 7.01
C ALA A 156 11.77 -12.65 8.28
N ASP A 157 12.64 -13.66 8.29
CA ASP A 157 13.50 -13.94 9.44
C ASP A 157 14.55 -12.84 9.66
N THR A 158 15.07 -12.26 8.58
CA THR A 158 16.11 -11.24 8.65
C THR A 158 15.55 -9.89 9.10
N PHE A 159 14.42 -9.49 8.55
CA PHE A 159 13.87 -8.14 8.76
C PHE A 159 12.70 -8.10 9.73
N HIS A 160 12.19 -9.25 10.16
CA HIS A 160 11.10 -9.37 11.15
C HIS A 160 9.84 -8.61 10.72
N VAL A 161 9.49 -8.75 9.44
CA VAL A 161 8.31 -8.12 8.84
C VAL A 161 7.59 -9.12 7.96
N ARG A 162 6.33 -8.82 7.66
CA ARG A 162 5.60 -9.55 6.62
C ARG A 162 6.14 -9.16 5.27
N ILE A 163 6.26 -10.13 4.38
CA ILE A 163 6.88 -9.93 3.06
C ILE A 163 5.82 -10.06 1.97
N GLU A 164 5.78 -9.07 1.09
CA GLU A 164 5.01 -9.13 -0.14
C GLU A 164 5.96 -8.93 -1.31
N MET A 165 5.89 -9.80 -2.32
CA MET A 165 6.68 -9.68 -3.54
C MET A 165 5.80 -9.10 -4.64
N LYS A 166 6.29 -8.09 -5.38
CA LYS A 166 5.54 -7.43 -6.44
C LYS A 166 6.45 -7.12 -7.62
N GLN A 167 5.99 -7.50 -8.81
CA GLN A 167 6.74 -7.27 -10.05
C GLN A 167 6.47 -5.91 -10.67
#